data_56ef13337a5ba3000f6ea639f661aa15
#
_entry.id   56ef13337a5ba3000f6ea639f661aa15
#
_cell.length_a   1.000
_cell.length_b   1.000
_cell.length_c   1.000
_cell.angle_alpha   90.00
_cell.angle_beta   90.00
_cell.angle_gamma   90.00
#
_symmetry.space_group_name_H-M   'P 1'
#
loop_
_entity.id
_entity.type
_entity.pdbx_description
1 polymer ?
#
loop_
_entity_poly.entity_id
_entity_poly.type
_entity_poly.pdbx_seq_one_letter_code
_entity_poly.pdbx_strand_id
1 'polypeptide(L)'
;MTLKLFGYAIFYLFLTVFFIYIFTREKMLAEKMDAHRDKFADKLIAKYNIGWEKGFKTLLRYIETVVVAGVLVVVIQRFYIGNFVIPTGSMIPTIKVGDRIFANMVTYKFTNPERNDIIVFKEPIQNKDLYTKRAMGLPGETIKIQNKTLYINGEATDFRKYANLGIENQEWVVPKKGDKLEIVPAGDYNTAYKNANLNIAEVQKDLKSNSYLVENLMPNLKFYVNGKETGKILDFIHDEKILSELMKGNKVELSLSQDYFLALGDNTEHSFDSRMWGFVAKDRIRGKALVRFWPLNRIGLISEVK
;
A
#
# COMPACT_ATOMS: atom_id res chain seq x y z
N MET A 1 -8.52 15.57 -15.16
CA MET A 1 -8.57 15.08 -13.76
C MET A 1 -9.57 13.93 -13.71
N THR A 2 -9.18 12.73 -13.21
CA THR A 2 -10.10 11.59 -13.17
C THR A 2 -11.20 11.84 -12.14
N LEU A 3 -12.41 11.29 -12.34
CA LEU A 3 -13.54 11.40 -11.40
C LEU A 3 -13.15 10.96 -9.97
N LYS A 4 -12.30 9.94 -9.87
CA LYS A 4 -11.75 9.44 -8.61
C LYS A 4 -10.88 10.47 -7.88
N LEU A 5 -10.01 11.18 -8.62
CA LEU A 5 -9.15 12.23 -8.05
C LEU A 5 -9.99 13.43 -7.57
N PHE A 6 -10.99 13.80 -8.34
CA PHE A 6 -11.95 14.85 -7.96
C PHE A 6 -12.71 14.48 -6.68
N GLY A 7 -13.18 13.23 -6.58
CA GLY A 7 -13.83 12.73 -5.36
C GLY A 7 -12.93 12.79 -4.12
N TYR A 8 -11.65 12.40 -4.24
CA TYR A 8 -10.69 12.55 -3.14
C TYR A 8 -10.47 14.02 -2.76
N ALA A 9 -10.32 14.92 -3.74
CA ALA A 9 -10.11 16.33 -3.47
C ALA A 9 -11.29 16.93 -2.67
N ILE A 10 -12.53 16.67 -3.08
CA ILE A 10 -13.73 17.11 -2.36
C ILE A 10 -13.77 16.52 -0.94
N PHE A 11 -13.53 15.22 -0.81
CA PHE A 11 -13.57 14.54 0.48
C PHE A 11 -12.55 15.11 1.48
N TYR A 12 -11.30 15.26 1.07
CA TYR A 12 -10.25 15.80 1.95
C TYR A 12 -10.42 17.29 2.20
N LEU A 13 -10.94 18.07 1.24
CA LEU A 13 -11.32 19.46 1.44
C LEU A 13 -12.42 19.56 2.51
N PHE A 14 -13.48 18.75 2.39
CA PHE A 14 -14.54 18.69 3.38
C PHE A 14 -14.01 18.34 4.78
N LEU A 15 -13.20 17.31 4.90
CA LEU A 15 -12.59 16.94 6.17
C LEU A 15 -11.72 18.06 6.75
N THR A 16 -10.92 18.72 5.92
CA THR A 16 -10.08 19.84 6.37
C THR A 16 -10.92 21.01 6.86
N VAL A 17 -11.94 21.40 6.10
CA VAL A 17 -12.88 22.46 6.51
C VAL A 17 -13.62 22.06 7.80
N PHE A 18 -14.03 20.82 7.94
CA PHE A 18 -14.67 20.30 9.14
C PHE A 18 -13.75 20.41 10.37
N PHE A 19 -12.47 20.01 10.24
CA PHE A 19 -11.51 20.18 11.34
C PHE A 19 -11.24 21.64 11.68
N ILE A 20 -11.07 22.50 10.67
CA ILE A 20 -10.93 23.95 10.88
C ILE A 20 -12.15 24.50 11.63
N TYR A 21 -13.35 24.09 11.24
CA TYR A 21 -14.60 24.50 11.92
C TYR A 21 -14.60 24.04 13.39
N ILE A 22 -14.24 22.79 13.67
CA ILE A 22 -14.15 22.29 15.06
C ILE A 22 -13.16 23.13 15.86
N PHE A 23 -11.94 23.34 15.34
CA PHE A 23 -10.91 24.10 16.04
C PHE A 23 -11.28 25.57 16.25
N THR A 24 -11.88 26.21 15.24
CA THR A 24 -12.25 27.65 15.35
C THR A 24 -13.49 27.89 16.20
N ARG A 25 -14.33 26.88 16.36
CA ARG A 25 -15.60 26.95 17.14
C ARG A 25 -15.57 26.09 18.39
N GLU A 26 -14.40 25.69 18.83
CA GLU A 26 -14.18 24.80 19.98
C GLU A 26 -15.00 25.23 21.20
N LYS A 27 -14.92 26.53 21.64
CA LYS A 27 -15.65 27.05 22.79
C LYS A 27 -17.15 26.94 22.62
N MET A 28 -17.68 27.38 21.48
CA MET A 28 -19.12 27.31 21.21
C MET A 28 -19.64 25.87 21.16
N LEU A 29 -18.84 24.95 20.59
CA LEU A 29 -19.18 23.53 20.53
C LEU A 29 -19.17 22.93 21.94
N ALA A 30 -18.15 23.23 22.73
CA ALA A 30 -18.06 22.78 24.13
C ALA A 30 -19.24 23.24 24.95
N GLU A 31 -19.62 24.53 24.87
CA GLU A 31 -20.82 25.08 25.59
C GLU A 31 -22.11 24.36 25.17
N LYS A 32 -22.30 24.10 23.87
CA LYS A 32 -23.48 23.35 23.40
C LYS A 32 -23.49 21.91 23.88
N MET A 33 -22.33 21.26 23.86
CA MET A 33 -22.18 19.89 24.35
C MET A 33 -22.44 19.82 25.85
N ASP A 34 -21.88 20.75 26.63
CA ASP A 34 -22.13 20.88 28.06
C ASP A 34 -23.63 21.03 28.37
N ALA A 35 -24.31 21.92 27.66
CA ALA A 35 -25.74 22.14 27.85
C ALA A 35 -26.61 20.89 27.52
N HIS A 36 -26.24 20.13 26.45
CA HIS A 36 -26.96 18.90 26.11
C HIS A 36 -26.68 17.77 27.11
N ARG A 37 -25.43 17.62 27.52
CA ARG A 37 -25.02 16.64 28.52
C ARG A 37 -25.71 16.89 29.83
N ASP A 38 -25.73 18.15 30.30
CA ASP A 38 -26.34 18.51 31.60
C ASP A 38 -27.84 18.25 31.59
N LYS A 39 -28.55 18.59 30.50
CA LYS A 39 -29.98 18.24 30.35
C LYS A 39 -30.19 16.71 30.34
N PHE A 40 -29.30 15.96 29.71
CA PHE A 40 -29.38 14.50 29.71
C PHE A 40 -29.11 13.92 31.09
N ALA A 41 -28.08 14.45 31.78
CA ALA A 41 -27.76 14.07 33.15
C ALA A 41 -28.94 14.33 34.10
N ASP A 42 -29.57 15.53 34.07
CA ASP A 42 -30.70 15.87 34.90
C ASP A 42 -31.88 14.91 34.68
N LYS A 43 -32.16 14.53 33.44
CA LYS A 43 -33.16 13.50 33.13
C LYS A 43 -32.87 12.14 33.78
N LEU A 44 -31.61 11.70 33.74
CA LEU A 44 -31.21 10.43 34.34
C LEU A 44 -31.24 10.51 35.87
N ILE A 45 -30.76 11.61 36.46
CA ILE A 45 -30.75 11.84 37.89
C ILE A 45 -32.17 11.77 38.41
N ALA A 46 -33.11 12.48 37.77
CA ALA A 46 -34.53 12.48 38.17
C ALA A 46 -35.19 11.11 38.00
N LYS A 47 -34.86 10.38 36.90
CA LYS A 47 -35.46 9.05 36.63
C LYS A 47 -35.00 7.97 37.61
N TYR A 48 -33.69 8.00 37.98
CA TYR A 48 -33.07 6.93 38.77
C TYR A 48 -32.73 7.35 40.21
N ASN A 49 -33.15 8.57 40.62
CA ASN A 49 -32.95 9.15 41.96
C ASN A 49 -31.45 9.09 42.39
N ILE A 50 -30.56 9.58 41.55
CA ILE A 50 -29.12 9.53 41.76
C ILE A 50 -28.70 10.57 42.80
N GLY A 51 -28.31 10.15 44.01
CA GLY A 51 -28.01 11.06 45.12
C GLY A 51 -26.67 11.82 45.03
N TRP A 52 -25.78 11.49 44.07
CA TRP A 52 -24.45 12.14 43.88
C TRP A 52 -24.36 12.93 42.55
N GLU A 53 -25.29 13.85 42.37
CA GLU A 53 -25.51 14.61 41.13
C GLU A 53 -24.23 15.21 40.51
N LYS A 54 -23.42 15.93 41.33
CA LYS A 54 -22.18 16.57 40.87
C LYS A 54 -21.17 15.55 40.34
N GLY A 55 -20.99 14.44 41.05
CA GLY A 55 -20.11 13.36 40.64
C GLY A 55 -20.56 12.71 39.34
N PHE A 56 -21.89 12.48 39.21
CA PHE A 56 -22.46 11.89 38.00
C PHE A 56 -22.27 12.78 36.76
N LYS A 57 -22.52 14.09 36.88
CA LYS A 57 -22.26 15.07 35.80
C LYS A 57 -20.78 15.13 35.41
N THR A 58 -19.89 15.08 36.42
CA THR A 58 -18.46 15.05 36.19
C THR A 58 -18.03 13.76 35.47
N LEU A 59 -18.54 12.60 35.87
CA LEU A 59 -18.31 11.33 35.20
C LEU A 59 -18.73 11.34 33.73
N LEU A 60 -19.94 11.85 33.45
CA LEU A 60 -20.43 12.00 32.09
C LEU A 60 -19.54 12.90 31.23
N ARG A 61 -19.00 13.98 31.79
CA ARG A 61 -18.04 14.87 31.11
C ARG A 61 -16.76 14.10 30.71
N TYR A 62 -16.20 13.30 31.61
CA TYR A 62 -15.01 12.47 31.28
C TYR A 62 -15.32 11.44 30.22
N ILE A 63 -16.45 10.75 30.27
CA ILE A 63 -16.87 9.78 29.25
C ILE A 63 -16.99 10.47 27.90
N GLU A 64 -17.68 11.61 27.83
CA GLU A 64 -17.85 12.40 26.61
C GLU A 64 -16.49 12.79 26.01
N THR A 65 -15.58 13.32 26.84
CA THR A 65 -14.24 13.72 26.40
C THR A 65 -13.47 12.53 25.81
N VAL A 66 -13.51 11.37 26.48
CA VAL A 66 -12.83 10.15 26.00
C VAL A 66 -13.45 9.68 24.69
N VAL A 67 -14.77 9.70 24.56
CA VAL A 67 -15.48 9.30 23.33
C VAL A 67 -15.12 10.22 22.18
N VAL A 68 -15.20 11.54 22.37
CA VAL A 68 -14.86 12.53 21.32
C VAL A 68 -13.40 12.39 20.90
N ALA A 69 -12.47 12.31 21.86
CA ALA A 69 -11.05 12.09 21.55
C ALA A 69 -10.83 10.77 20.80
N GLY A 70 -11.48 9.69 21.22
CA GLY A 70 -11.41 8.40 20.55
C GLY A 70 -11.89 8.45 19.10
N VAL A 71 -13.03 9.09 18.86
CA VAL A 71 -13.57 9.29 17.49
C VAL A 71 -12.59 10.08 16.63
N LEU A 72 -12.05 11.19 17.14
CA LEU A 72 -11.06 11.99 16.40
C LEU A 72 -9.81 11.19 16.06
N VAL A 73 -9.27 10.42 17.01
CA VAL A 73 -8.12 9.56 16.77
C VAL A 73 -8.41 8.52 15.68
N VAL A 74 -9.59 7.87 15.73
CA VAL A 74 -9.99 6.90 14.71
C VAL A 74 -10.09 7.55 13.32
N VAL A 75 -10.71 8.75 13.23
CA VAL A 75 -10.82 9.48 11.97
C VAL A 75 -9.44 9.86 11.41
N ILE A 76 -8.55 10.40 12.25
CA ILE A 76 -7.19 10.77 11.83
C ILE A 76 -6.43 9.53 11.36
N GLN A 77 -6.46 8.44 12.11
CA GLN A 77 -5.77 7.20 11.76
C GLN A 77 -6.34 6.54 10.49
N ARG A 78 -7.65 6.64 10.27
CA ARG A 78 -8.30 6.03 9.11
C ARG A 78 -8.00 6.77 7.81
N PHE A 79 -7.92 8.11 7.85
CA PHE A 79 -7.90 8.94 6.64
C PHE A 79 -6.57 9.66 6.40
N TYR A 80 -5.79 9.96 7.42
CA TYR A 80 -4.58 10.76 7.30
C TYR A 80 -3.29 10.03 7.64
N ILE A 81 -3.29 9.26 8.73
CA ILE A 81 -2.06 8.67 9.29
C ILE A 81 -2.26 7.18 9.55
N GLY A 82 -1.61 6.36 8.73
CA GLY A 82 -1.54 4.91 8.97
C GLY A 82 -0.52 4.59 10.07
N ASN A 83 -0.88 3.68 10.97
CA ASN A 83 0.01 3.12 11.98
C ASN A 83 0.32 1.66 11.61
N PHE A 84 1.60 1.34 11.42
CA PHE A 84 2.04 0.02 10.98
C PHE A 84 3.12 -0.54 11.89
N VAL A 85 3.04 -1.84 12.15
CA VAL A 85 4.10 -2.63 12.80
C VAL A 85 4.88 -3.36 11.71
N ILE A 86 6.20 -3.36 11.81
CA ILE A 86 7.09 -4.00 10.83
C ILE A 86 7.43 -5.43 11.31
N PRO A 87 6.88 -6.47 10.67
CA PRO A 87 7.08 -7.85 11.13
C PRO A 87 8.34 -8.49 10.54
N THR A 88 8.93 -7.94 9.48
CA THR A 88 10.03 -8.57 8.73
C THR A 88 11.26 -7.69 8.61
N GLY A 89 12.42 -8.32 8.37
CA GLY A 89 13.72 -7.64 8.25
C GLY A 89 14.04 -7.09 6.85
N SER A 90 13.09 -7.11 5.91
CA SER A 90 13.37 -6.75 4.50
C SER A 90 13.82 -5.30 4.27
N MET A 91 13.60 -4.42 5.26
CA MET A 91 13.97 -3.00 5.22
C MET A 91 15.15 -2.65 6.14
N ILE A 92 15.86 -3.63 6.69
CA ILE A 92 17.09 -3.42 7.46
C ILE A 92 18.17 -2.85 6.51
N PRO A 93 18.96 -1.86 6.93
CA PRO A 93 19.07 -1.27 8.28
C PRO A 93 18.09 -0.13 8.56
N THR A 94 17.35 0.37 7.56
CA THR A 94 16.51 1.57 7.67
C THR A 94 15.36 1.38 8.66
N ILE A 95 14.63 0.28 8.53
CA ILE A 95 13.53 -0.10 9.41
C ILE A 95 13.80 -1.54 9.90
N LYS A 96 13.74 -1.76 11.20
CA LYS A 96 14.00 -3.08 11.81
C LYS A 96 12.70 -3.76 12.21
N VAL A 97 12.79 -5.06 12.41
CA VAL A 97 11.68 -5.86 12.97
C VAL A 97 11.23 -5.29 14.31
N GLY A 98 9.92 -5.16 14.51
CA GLY A 98 9.31 -4.60 15.71
C GLY A 98 9.22 -3.07 15.72
N ASP A 99 9.81 -2.36 14.75
CA ASP A 99 9.58 -0.92 14.62
C ASP A 99 8.09 -0.64 14.34
N ARG A 100 7.59 0.47 14.91
CA ARG A 100 6.28 1.01 14.56
C ARG A 100 6.47 2.32 13.83
N ILE A 101 5.77 2.44 12.72
CA ILE A 101 5.91 3.59 11.83
C ILE A 101 4.57 4.27 11.58
N PHE A 102 4.63 5.60 11.42
CA PHE A 102 3.53 6.36 10.85
C PHE A 102 3.77 6.57 9.35
N ALA A 103 2.72 6.38 8.57
CA ALA A 103 2.70 6.68 7.15
C ALA A 103 1.62 7.71 6.81
N ASN A 104 1.94 8.63 5.91
CA ASN A 104 0.97 9.56 5.33
C ASN A 104 0.11 8.81 4.30
N MET A 105 -1.19 8.71 4.56
CA MET A 105 -2.14 7.98 3.71
C MET A 105 -2.78 8.87 2.63
N VAL A 106 -2.45 10.17 2.62
CA VAL A 106 -3.06 11.16 1.73
C VAL A 106 -2.21 11.43 0.50
N THR A 107 -0.90 11.58 0.66
CA THR A 107 0.03 12.04 -0.38
C THR A 107 -0.20 11.32 -1.71
N TYR A 108 -0.21 9.99 -1.70
CA TYR A 108 -0.33 9.21 -2.93
C TYR A 108 -1.74 9.07 -3.48
N LYS A 109 -2.74 9.75 -2.88
CA LYS A 109 -4.04 9.96 -3.53
C LYS A 109 -3.94 11.01 -4.64
N PHE A 110 -3.00 11.94 -4.49
CA PHE A 110 -2.85 13.11 -5.36
C PHE A 110 -1.57 13.10 -6.21
N THR A 111 -0.49 12.50 -5.69
CA THR A 111 0.83 12.45 -6.35
C THR A 111 1.26 11.01 -6.61
N ASN A 112 2.32 10.84 -7.37
CA ASN A 112 3.03 9.58 -7.50
C ASN A 112 4.15 9.50 -6.45
N PRO A 113 4.57 8.28 -6.05
CA PRO A 113 5.83 8.09 -5.34
C PRO A 113 7.02 8.68 -6.10
N GLU A 114 7.93 9.26 -5.36
CA GLU A 114 9.23 9.71 -5.84
C GLU A 114 10.27 8.61 -5.59
N ARG A 115 11.42 8.71 -6.29
CA ARG A 115 12.52 7.78 -6.04
C ARG A 115 12.98 7.89 -4.58
N ASN A 116 13.33 6.75 -4.00
CA ASN A 116 13.70 6.59 -2.60
C ASN A 116 12.57 6.72 -1.58
N ASP A 117 11.35 7.06 -1.98
CA ASP A 117 10.22 7.01 -1.06
C ASP A 117 10.00 5.60 -0.51
N ILE A 118 9.81 5.49 0.79
CA ILE A 118 9.40 4.23 1.40
C ILE A 118 7.88 4.16 1.36
N ILE A 119 7.38 3.26 0.51
CA ILE A 119 5.96 3.08 0.26
C ILE A 119 5.39 1.91 1.06
N VAL A 120 4.18 2.09 1.58
CA VAL A 120 3.34 1.03 2.14
C VAL A 120 2.29 0.69 1.09
N PHE A 121 2.20 -0.58 0.71
CA PHE A 121 1.29 -1.01 -0.35
C PHE A 121 0.73 -2.41 -0.10
N LYS A 122 -0.40 -2.73 -0.71
CA LYS A 122 -0.92 -4.10 -0.75
C LYS A 122 -0.08 -4.94 -1.69
N GLU A 123 0.41 -6.08 -1.20
CA GLU A 123 1.20 -7.01 -2.02
C GLU A 123 0.37 -7.51 -3.22
N PRO A 124 0.99 -7.75 -4.40
CA PRO A 124 0.27 -8.02 -5.63
C PRO A 124 -0.22 -9.46 -5.79
N ILE A 125 0.24 -10.40 -4.97
CA ILE A 125 0.00 -11.84 -5.13
C ILE A 125 -1.33 -12.23 -4.51
N GLN A 126 -1.43 -12.19 -3.17
CA GLN A 126 -2.62 -12.58 -2.42
C GLN A 126 -3.60 -11.42 -2.21
N ASN A 127 -3.12 -10.19 -2.39
CA ASN A 127 -3.86 -8.97 -2.12
C ASN A 127 -4.38 -8.90 -0.65
N LYS A 128 -3.61 -9.44 0.28
CA LYS A 128 -3.98 -9.60 1.69
C LYS A 128 -3.14 -8.68 2.59
N ASP A 129 -1.83 -8.81 2.50
CA ASP A 129 -0.90 -8.17 3.42
C ASP A 129 -0.39 -6.83 2.91
N LEU A 130 0.06 -5.99 3.84
CA LEU A 130 0.71 -4.72 3.52
C LEU A 130 2.23 -4.90 3.61
N TYR A 131 2.88 -4.60 2.49
CA TYR A 131 4.35 -4.60 2.40
C TYR A 131 4.89 -3.18 2.49
N THR A 132 6.11 -3.08 3.00
CA THR A 132 6.87 -1.83 3.05
C THR A 132 8.16 -2.02 2.26
N LYS A 133 8.36 -1.24 1.20
CA LYS A 133 9.53 -1.26 0.33
C LYS A 133 9.89 0.16 -0.13
N ARG A 134 11.06 0.30 -0.74
CA ARG A 134 11.50 1.56 -1.33
C ARG A 134 11.16 1.61 -2.81
N ALA A 135 10.56 2.70 -3.27
CA ALA A 135 10.31 2.96 -4.69
C ALA A 135 11.63 3.31 -5.38
N MET A 136 12.19 2.35 -6.13
CA MET A 136 13.48 2.51 -6.80
C MET A 136 13.35 2.74 -8.30
N GLY A 137 12.35 2.18 -8.96
CA GLY A 137 12.05 2.44 -10.37
C GLY A 137 10.72 3.18 -10.52
N LEU A 138 10.72 4.22 -11.33
CA LEU A 138 9.57 5.07 -11.60
C LEU A 138 8.97 4.77 -12.98
N PRO A 139 7.69 5.12 -13.22
CA PRO A 139 7.00 4.83 -14.48
C PRO A 139 7.75 5.30 -15.72
N GLY A 140 7.98 4.40 -16.66
CA GLY A 140 8.66 4.66 -17.94
C GLY A 140 10.19 4.55 -17.90
N GLU A 141 10.79 4.28 -16.74
CA GLU A 141 12.23 4.11 -16.62
C GLU A 141 12.68 2.71 -17.04
N THR A 142 13.92 2.63 -17.49
CA THR A 142 14.62 1.39 -17.78
C THR A 142 15.46 0.99 -16.57
N ILE A 143 15.31 -0.24 -16.12
CA ILE A 143 15.96 -0.79 -14.92
C ILE A 143 16.80 -1.99 -15.30
N LYS A 144 18.04 -2.05 -14.80
CA LYS A 144 18.92 -3.21 -14.93
C LYS A 144 19.69 -3.41 -13.63
N ILE A 145 19.84 -4.66 -13.19
CA ILE A 145 20.80 -5.01 -12.14
C ILE A 145 21.94 -5.78 -12.80
N GLN A 146 23.15 -5.26 -12.67
CA GLN A 146 24.36 -5.89 -13.21
C GLN A 146 25.49 -5.75 -12.18
N ASN A 147 26.20 -6.86 -11.91
CA ASN A 147 27.27 -6.87 -10.91
C ASN A 147 26.87 -6.27 -9.56
N LYS A 148 25.67 -6.62 -9.09
CA LYS A 148 25.05 -6.10 -7.84
C LYS A 148 24.79 -4.57 -7.84
N THR A 149 24.93 -3.90 -8.97
CA THR A 149 24.64 -2.47 -9.10
C THR A 149 23.31 -2.27 -9.85
N LEU A 150 22.45 -1.43 -9.30
CA LEU A 150 21.21 -1.02 -9.96
C LEU A 150 21.51 0.13 -10.93
N TYR A 151 21.13 -0.05 -12.17
CA TYR A 151 21.18 0.97 -13.23
C TYR A 151 19.76 1.44 -13.52
N ILE A 152 19.59 2.74 -13.64
CA ILE A 152 18.32 3.39 -14.00
C ILE A 152 18.60 4.28 -15.20
N ASN A 153 17.92 4.01 -16.32
CA ASN A 153 18.15 4.69 -17.60
C ASN A 153 19.62 4.66 -18.05
N GLY A 154 20.32 3.57 -17.73
CA GLY A 154 21.74 3.40 -18.05
C GLY A 154 22.72 3.98 -17.03
N GLU A 155 22.26 4.76 -16.05
CA GLU A 155 23.10 5.36 -15.01
C GLU A 155 23.14 4.46 -13.77
N ALA A 156 24.36 4.24 -13.24
CA ALA A 156 24.55 3.46 -12.03
C ALA A 156 24.05 4.21 -10.80
N THR A 157 23.36 3.51 -9.91
CA THR A 157 22.99 4.07 -8.60
C THR A 157 23.99 3.61 -7.53
N ASP A 158 24.41 4.53 -6.67
CA ASP A 158 25.33 4.23 -5.56
C ASP A 158 24.62 3.84 -4.27
N PHE A 159 23.29 3.72 -4.33
CA PHE A 159 22.48 3.60 -3.13
C PHE A 159 22.73 2.30 -2.34
N ARG A 160 22.77 1.15 -3.04
CA ARG A 160 22.96 -0.18 -2.41
C ARG A 160 23.52 -1.21 -3.39
N LYS A 161 24.12 -2.26 -2.84
CA LYS A 161 24.47 -3.46 -3.60
C LYS A 161 23.25 -4.40 -3.58
N TYR A 162 22.77 -4.78 -4.75
CA TYR A 162 21.60 -5.65 -4.90
C TYR A 162 22.01 -7.09 -5.16
N ALA A 163 21.48 -8.02 -4.36
CA ALA A 163 21.65 -9.44 -4.65
C ALA A 163 21.00 -9.81 -6.00
N ASN A 164 21.61 -10.76 -6.69
CA ASN A 164 21.16 -11.24 -7.99
C ASN A 164 19.95 -12.17 -7.83
N LEU A 165 18.77 -11.57 -7.72
CA LEU A 165 17.51 -12.30 -7.58
C LEU A 165 16.61 -11.97 -8.79
N GLY A 166 16.56 -12.89 -9.76
CA GLY A 166 15.55 -12.88 -10.81
C GLY A 166 15.69 -11.87 -11.95
N ILE A 167 16.46 -10.79 -11.81
CA ILE A 167 16.62 -9.76 -12.87
C ILE A 167 18.06 -9.46 -13.26
N GLU A 168 18.99 -10.34 -12.94
CA GLU A 168 20.39 -10.11 -13.28
C GLU A 168 20.58 -10.04 -14.78
N ASN A 169 21.24 -8.98 -15.24
CA ASN A 169 21.55 -8.71 -16.66
C ASN A 169 20.32 -8.54 -17.58
N GLN A 170 19.09 -8.60 -17.05
CA GLN A 170 17.89 -8.28 -17.81
C GLN A 170 17.59 -6.79 -17.68
N GLU A 171 17.17 -6.19 -18.78
CA GLU A 171 16.70 -4.81 -18.81
C GLU A 171 15.18 -4.79 -18.77
N TRP A 172 14.60 -4.18 -17.73
CA TRP A 172 13.17 -4.05 -17.57
C TRP A 172 12.72 -2.62 -17.80
N VAL A 173 11.61 -2.44 -18.48
CA VAL A 173 10.92 -1.15 -18.57
C VAL A 173 9.86 -1.11 -17.49
N VAL A 174 9.91 -0.11 -16.60
CA VAL A 174 8.87 0.11 -15.58
C VAL A 174 7.61 0.59 -16.29
N PRO A 175 6.48 -0.14 -16.20
CA PRO A 175 5.30 0.21 -16.96
C PRO A 175 4.67 1.52 -16.50
N LYS A 176 4.11 2.26 -17.44
CA LYS A 176 3.36 3.48 -17.16
C LYS A 176 1.96 3.44 -17.74
N LYS A 177 1.12 4.32 -17.28
CA LYS A 177 -0.23 4.50 -17.82
C LYS A 177 -0.20 4.78 -19.32
N GLY A 178 -1.03 4.06 -20.06
CA GLY A 178 -1.13 4.14 -21.52
C GLY A 178 -0.22 3.19 -22.28
N ASP A 179 0.74 2.54 -21.61
CA ASP A 179 1.57 1.53 -22.26
C ASP A 179 0.74 0.31 -22.67
N LYS A 180 1.16 -0.34 -23.75
CA LYS A 180 0.61 -1.62 -24.20
C LYS A 180 1.30 -2.75 -23.47
N LEU A 181 0.55 -3.50 -22.65
CA LEU A 181 1.00 -4.73 -22.01
C LEU A 181 0.60 -5.94 -22.86
N GLU A 182 1.54 -6.81 -23.11
CA GLU A 182 1.32 -8.13 -23.71
C GLU A 182 1.79 -9.19 -22.73
N ILE A 183 0.94 -10.18 -22.43
CA ILE A 183 1.25 -11.34 -21.58
C ILE A 183 1.20 -12.56 -22.47
N VAL A 184 2.34 -13.26 -22.58
CA VAL A 184 2.50 -14.38 -23.47
C VAL A 184 2.78 -15.65 -22.67
N PRO A 185 1.91 -16.68 -22.74
CA PRO A 185 2.23 -18.00 -22.22
C PRO A 185 3.44 -18.57 -22.95
N ALA A 186 4.46 -19.01 -22.20
CA ALA A 186 5.68 -19.62 -22.75
C ALA A 186 5.76 -21.09 -22.33
N GLY A 187 6.12 -21.97 -23.28
CA GLY A 187 6.34 -23.39 -23.00
C GLY A 187 5.07 -24.16 -22.60
N ASP A 188 5.24 -25.13 -21.71
CA ASP A 188 4.22 -26.12 -21.32
C ASP A 188 3.14 -25.61 -20.34
N TYR A 189 3.02 -24.29 -20.17
CA TYR A 189 2.02 -23.70 -19.28
C TYR A 189 0.62 -24.28 -19.52
N ASN A 190 0.24 -24.43 -20.79
CA ASN A 190 -1.04 -25.01 -21.20
C ASN A 190 -1.15 -26.49 -20.92
N THR A 191 -0.09 -27.24 -21.12
CA THR A 191 -0.10 -28.69 -20.94
C THR A 191 -0.29 -29.04 -19.47
N ALA A 192 0.38 -28.33 -18.57
CA ALA A 192 0.24 -28.53 -17.13
C ALA A 192 -1.21 -28.29 -16.64
N TYR A 193 -1.85 -27.20 -17.08
CA TYR A 193 -3.22 -26.87 -16.67
C TYR A 193 -4.30 -27.71 -17.35
N LYS A 194 -4.14 -28.01 -18.64
CA LYS A 194 -5.05 -28.90 -19.37
C LYS A 194 -5.04 -30.31 -18.80
N ASN A 195 -3.87 -30.82 -18.47
CA ASN A 195 -3.72 -32.16 -17.90
C ASN A 195 -4.26 -32.27 -16.47
N ALA A 196 -4.21 -31.17 -15.71
CA ALA A 196 -4.76 -31.13 -14.34
C ALA A 196 -6.28 -30.95 -14.28
N ASN A 197 -6.93 -30.68 -15.41
CA ASN A 197 -8.39 -30.44 -15.51
C ASN A 197 -8.94 -29.43 -14.47
N LEU A 198 -8.10 -28.42 -14.14
CA LEU A 198 -8.42 -27.39 -13.13
C LEU A 198 -9.39 -26.36 -13.71
N ASN A 199 -10.37 -25.96 -12.92
CA ASN A 199 -11.21 -24.83 -13.27
C ASN A 199 -10.55 -23.49 -12.86
N ILE A 200 -10.98 -22.40 -13.50
CA ILE A 200 -10.38 -21.06 -13.30
C ILE A 200 -10.49 -20.59 -11.85
N ALA A 201 -11.62 -20.87 -11.18
CA ALA A 201 -11.84 -20.46 -9.79
C ALA A 201 -10.88 -21.17 -8.81
N GLU A 202 -10.59 -22.45 -9.06
CA GLU A 202 -9.60 -23.22 -8.29
C GLU A 202 -8.20 -22.65 -8.50
N VAL A 203 -7.80 -22.43 -9.75
CA VAL A 203 -6.50 -21.82 -10.07
C VAL A 203 -6.35 -20.44 -9.42
N GLN A 204 -7.37 -19.59 -9.48
CA GLN A 204 -7.35 -18.29 -8.83
C GLN A 204 -7.24 -18.40 -7.31
N LYS A 205 -7.97 -19.34 -6.71
CA LYS A 205 -7.91 -19.59 -5.28
C LYS A 205 -6.51 -20.02 -4.87
N ASP A 206 -5.91 -20.93 -5.61
CA ASP A 206 -4.57 -21.45 -5.33
C ASP A 206 -3.49 -20.38 -5.54
N LEU A 207 -3.56 -19.58 -6.60
CA LEU A 207 -2.66 -18.46 -6.84
C LEU A 207 -2.76 -17.41 -5.73
N LYS A 208 -3.96 -17.11 -5.23
CA LYS A 208 -4.19 -16.16 -4.14
C LYS A 208 -3.80 -16.71 -2.75
N SER A 209 -3.83 -18.02 -2.56
CA SER A 209 -3.56 -18.65 -1.27
C SER A 209 -2.11 -19.08 -1.08
N ASN A 210 -1.36 -19.27 -2.16
CA ASN A 210 -0.02 -19.82 -2.14
C ASN A 210 0.95 -19.03 -3.02
N SER A 211 1.79 -18.20 -2.39
CA SER A 211 2.83 -17.43 -3.09
C SER A 211 3.83 -18.30 -3.85
N TYR A 212 4.08 -19.52 -3.38
CA TYR A 212 4.97 -20.49 -4.03
C TYR A 212 4.42 -20.92 -5.39
N LEU A 213 3.10 -21.08 -5.53
CA LEU A 213 2.48 -21.36 -6.84
C LEU A 213 2.70 -20.20 -7.82
N VAL A 214 2.59 -18.97 -7.35
CA VAL A 214 2.89 -17.81 -8.20
C VAL A 214 4.35 -17.81 -8.65
N GLU A 215 5.28 -18.15 -7.79
CA GLU A 215 6.70 -18.27 -8.13
C GLU A 215 6.97 -19.38 -9.15
N ASN A 216 6.29 -20.49 -9.06
CA ASN A 216 6.48 -21.64 -9.94
C ASN A 216 5.70 -21.58 -11.26
N LEU A 217 4.52 -20.95 -11.25
CA LEU A 217 3.67 -20.83 -12.45
C LEU A 217 4.04 -19.63 -13.31
N MET A 218 4.49 -18.54 -12.69
CA MET A 218 4.85 -17.31 -13.38
C MET A 218 6.12 -17.40 -14.26
N PRO A 219 7.10 -18.28 -14.04
CA PRO A 219 8.22 -18.44 -14.98
C PRO A 219 7.79 -18.76 -16.41
N ASN A 220 6.60 -19.33 -16.56
CA ASN A 220 6.05 -19.70 -17.86
C ASN A 220 5.23 -18.56 -18.52
N LEU A 221 5.18 -17.38 -17.94
CA LEU A 221 4.57 -16.20 -18.53
C LEU A 221 5.62 -15.14 -18.79
N LYS A 222 5.63 -14.63 -20.01
CA LYS A 222 6.46 -13.49 -20.41
C LYS A 222 5.61 -12.25 -20.53
N PHE A 223 6.18 -11.14 -20.06
CA PHE A 223 5.53 -9.83 -20.04
C PHE A 223 6.29 -8.88 -20.96
N TYR A 224 5.56 -8.21 -21.83
CA TYR A 224 6.13 -7.22 -22.74
C TYR A 224 5.41 -5.89 -22.59
N VAL A 225 6.17 -4.82 -22.45
CA VAL A 225 5.66 -3.46 -22.46
C VAL A 225 6.13 -2.73 -23.70
N ASN A 226 5.18 -2.33 -24.55
CA ASN A 226 5.48 -1.73 -25.86
C ASN A 226 6.46 -2.56 -26.71
N GLY A 227 6.31 -3.89 -26.65
CA GLY A 227 7.14 -4.85 -27.40
C GLY A 227 8.50 -5.18 -26.76
N LYS A 228 8.86 -4.58 -25.62
CA LYS A 228 10.07 -4.93 -24.85
C LYS A 228 9.74 -5.87 -23.70
N GLU A 229 10.49 -6.95 -23.55
CA GLU A 229 10.35 -7.87 -22.41
C GLU A 229 10.62 -7.12 -21.11
N THR A 230 9.83 -7.39 -20.07
CA THR A 230 9.90 -6.70 -18.78
C THR A 230 9.60 -7.66 -17.62
N GLY A 231 9.63 -7.12 -16.40
CA GLY A 231 9.26 -7.85 -15.18
C GLY A 231 7.77 -8.15 -15.10
N LYS A 232 7.42 -8.97 -14.14
CA LYS A 232 6.04 -9.44 -13.92
C LYS A 232 5.10 -8.30 -13.56
N ILE A 233 3.85 -8.41 -14.01
CA ILE A 233 2.74 -7.53 -13.65
C ILE A 233 1.61 -8.44 -13.19
N LEU A 234 1.49 -8.67 -11.88
CA LEU A 234 0.64 -9.72 -11.33
C LEU A 234 -0.83 -9.34 -11.17
N ASP A 235 -1.24 -8.13 -11.52
CA ASP A 235 -2.63 -7.70 -11.35
C ASP A 235 -3.63 -8.57 -12.12
N PHE A 236 -3.19 -9.20 -13.21
CA PHE A 236 -4.04 -10.09 -14.03
C PHE A 236 -4.55 -11.32 -13.27
N ILE A 237 -3.88 -11.79 -12.21
CA ILE A 237 -4.35 -12.96 -11.42
C ILE A 237 -5.66 -12.67 -10.69
N HIS A 238 -6.06 -11.41 -10.62
CA HIS A 238 -7.32 -10.96 -10.04
C HIS A 238 -8.43 -10.75 -11.08
N ASP A 239 -8.12 -10.95 -12.38
CA ASP A 239 -9.06 -10.82 -13.49
C ASP A 239 -9.31 -12.20 -14.12
N GLU A 240 -10.57 -12.71 -13.97
CA GLU A 240 -10.94 -14.03 -14.47
C GLU A 240 -10.87 -14.17 -15.98
N LYS A 241 -11.15 -13.09 -16.72
CA LYS A 241 -11.15 -13.14 -18.20
C LYS A 241 -9.73 -13.26 -18.70
N ILE A 242 -8.81 -12.46 -18.16
CA ILE A 242 -7.39 -12.51 -18.52
C ILE A 242 -6.81 -13.88 -18.19
N LEU A 243 -7.06 -14.37 -16.97
CA LEU A 243 -6.57 -15.66 -16.53
C LEU A 243 -7.10 -16.80 -17.40
N SER A 244 -8.40 -16.74 -17.78
CA SER A 244 -9.02 -17.73 -18.67
C SER A 244 -8.33 -17.80 -20.03
N GLU A 245 -8.04 -16.65 -20.64
CA GLU A 245 -7.35 -16.64 -21.95
C GLU A 245 -5.91 -17.17 -21.84
N LEU A 246 -5.19 -16.79 -20.82
CA LEU A 246 -3.83 -17.30 -20.56
C LEU A 246 -3.84 -18.84 -20.35
N MET A 247 -4.84 -19.37 -19.61
CA MET A 247 -4.98 -20.82 -19.41
C MET A 247 -5.32 -21.57 -20.69
N LYS A 248 -5.99 -20.94 -21.65
CA LYS A 248 -6.22 -21.52 -22.99
C LYS A 248 -4.97 -21.47 -23.88
N GLY A 249 -3.94 -20.76 -23.46
CA GLY A 249 -2.71 -20.53 -24.22
C GLY A 249 -2.74 -19.33 -25.14
N ASN A 250 -3.73 -18.52 -24.99
CA ASN A 250 -3.82 -17.31 -25.77
C ASN A 250 -2.97 -16.21 -25.14
N LYS A 251 -2.29 -15.43 -25.96
CA LYS A 251 -1.70 -14.19 -25.50
C LYS A 251 -2.79 -13.16 -25.19
N VAL A 252 -2.52 -12.35 -24.19
CA VAL A 252 -3.42 -11.26 -23.81
C VAL A 252 -2.74 -9.91 -24.04
N GLU A 253 -3.44 -8.99 -24.70
CA GLU A 253 -2.99 -7.63 -24.93
C GLU A 253 -3.96 -6.66 -24.25
N LEU A 254 -3.42 -5.70 -23.50
CA LEU A 254 -4.22 -4.66 -22.85
C LEU A 254 -3.45 -3.34 -22.75
N SER A 255 -4.16 -2.23 -22.64
CA SER A 255 -3.56 -0.93 -22.33
C SER A 255 -3.59 -0.71 -20.82
N LEU A 256 -2.47 -0.33 -20.25
CA LEU A 256 -2.35 -0.09 -18.81
C LEU A 256 -3.11 1.18 -18.40
N SER A 257 -4.00 1.03 -17.43
CA SER A 257 -4.85 2.12 -16.92
C SER A 257 -4.17 3.01 -15.89
N GLN A 258 -2.99 2.59 -15.37
CA GLN A 258 -2.27 3.24 -14.28
C GLN A 258 -0.76 3.05 -14.38
N ASP A 259 -0.03 3.81 -13.55
CA ASP A 259 1.42 3.72 -13.41
C ASP A 259 1.84 2.56 -12.51
N TYR A 260 3.07 2.08 -12.70
CA TYR A 260 3.69 1.02 -11.92
C TYR A 260 5.05 1.46 -11.37
N PHE A 261 5.51 0.78 -10.33
CA PHE A 261 6.74 1.12 -9.62
C PHE A 261 7.54 -0.14 -9.32
N LEU A 262 8.87 -0.04 -9.40
CA LEU A 262 9.78 -1.07 -8.89
C LEU A 262 10.03 -0.80 -7.41
N ALA A 263 9.61 -1.70 -6.55
CA ALA A 263 9.71 -1.58 -5.10
C ALA A 263 10.72 -2.59 -4.55
N LEU A 264 11.83 -2.11 -4.00
CA LEU A 264 12.95 -2.92 -3.51
C LEU A 264 13.11 -2.78 -1.99
N GLY A 265 13.51 -3.90 -1.34
CA GLY A 265 13.86 -3.89 0.06
C GLY A 265 15.28 -3.37 0.30
N ASP A 266 15.47 -2.70 1.43
CA ASP A 266 16.77 -2.18 1.84
C ASP A 266 17.72 -3.29 2.29
N ASN A 267 17.21 -4.43 2.76
CA ASN A 267 17.95 -5.66 3.01
C ASN A 267 17.99 -6.50 1.74
N THR A 268 18.86 -6.15 0.83
CA THR A 268 18.84 -6.63 -0.55
C THR A 268 19.04 -8.15 -0.70
N GLU A 269 19.69 -8.82 0.25
CA GLU A 269 19.90 -10.26 0.25
C GLU A 269 18.73 -11.04 0.86
N HIS A 270 17.95 -10.37 1.73
CA HIS A 270 16.85 -10.99 2.49
C HIS A 270 15.53 -10.25 2.28
N SER A 271 15.25 -9.81 1.04
CA SER A 271 14.02 -9.14 0.71
C SER A 271 13.27 -9.86 -0.41
N PHE A 272 12.05 -10.29 -0.11
CA PHE A 272 11.07 -10.69 -1.10
C PHE A 272 10.40 -9.43 -1.66
N ASP A 273 10.81 -8.99 -2.86
CA ASP A 273 10.43 -7.71 -3.44
C ASP A 273 10.22 -7.79 -4.97
N SER A 274 10.19 -6.66 -5.64
CA SER A 274 9.91 -6.57 -7.08
C SER A 274 10.82 -7.42 -7.96
N ARG A 275 12.00 -7.78 -7.49
CA ARG A 275 12.90 -8.71 -8.23
C ARG A 275 12.27 -10.09 -8.38
N MET A 276 11.41 -10.49 -7.43
CA MET A 276 10.74 -11.79 -7.41
C MET A 276 9.34 -11.72 -8.04
N TRP A 277 8.52 -10.76 -7.59
CA TRP A 277 7.10 -10.68 -7.96
C TRP A 277 6.76 -9.55 -8.94
N GLY A 278 7.73 -8.71 -9.35
CA GLY A 278 7.53 -7.70 -10.40
C GLY A 278 7.07 -6.33 -9.87
N PHE A 279 6.25 -5.62 -10.64
CA PHE A 279 5.91 -4.23 -10.38
C PHE A 279 4.69 -4.06 -9.47
N VAL A 280 4.67 -2.94 -8.73
CA VAL A 280 3.55 -2.50 -7.89
C VAL A 280 2.71 -1.48 -8.64
N ALA A 281 1.44 -1.77 -8.82
CA ALA A 281 0.48 -0.84 -9.40
C ALA A 281 0.22 0.34 -8.44
N LYS A 282 0.00 1.53 -9.00
CA LYS A 282 -0.26 2.77 -8.25
C LYS A 282 -1.42 2.65 -7.26
N ASP A 283 -2.49 1.99 -7.65
CA ASP A 283 -3.69 1.85 -6.81
C ASP A 283 -3.50 0.91 -5.61
N ARG A 284 -2.44 0.10 -5.59
CA ARG A 284 -2.04 -0.71 -4.44
C ARG A 284 -1.34 0.09 -3.35
N ILE A 285 -0.75 1.24 -3.72
CA ILE A 285 0.03 2.07 -2.80
C ILE A 285 -0.92 2.79 -1.85
N ARG A 286 -0.69 2.61 -0.55
CA ARG A 286 -1.54 3.13 0.53
C ARG A 286 -0.98 4.41 1.14
N GLY A 287 0.34 4.48 1.34
CA GLY A 287 0.93 5.65 1.98
C GLY A 287 2.44 5.70 1.90
N LYS A 288 2.98 6.87 2.29
CA LYS A 288 4.41 7.15 2.43
C LYS A 288 4.81 7.00 3.89
N ALA A 289 5.74 6.11 4.19
CA ALA A 289 6.31 5.99 5.52
C ALA A 289 7.11 7.25 5.86
N LEU A 290 6.84 7.87 7.02
CA LEU A 290 7.43 9.14 7.40
C LEU A 290 8.25 9.07 8.68
N VAL A 291 7.67 8.50 9.73
CA VAL A 291 8.22 8.57 11.08
C VAL A 291 8.20 7.20 11.71
N ARG A 292 9.31 6.78 12.29
CA ARG A 292 9.35 5.70 13.26
C ARG A 292 9.10 6.29 14.64
N PHE A 293 8.07 5.82 15.33
CA PHE A 293 7.70 6.30 16.66
C PHE A 293 7.96 5.30 17.78
N TRP A 294 8.29 4.06 17.43
CA TRP A 294 8.66 3.03 18.38
C TRP A 294 9.75 2.13 17.80
N PRO A 295 10.72 1.66 18.58
CA PRO A 295 10.93 1.91 20.02
C PRO A 295 11.42 3.34 20.29
N LEU A 296 11.23 3.83 21.52
CA LEU A 296 11.50 5.22 21.92
C LEU A 296 12.94 5.68 21.65
N ASN A 297 13.91 4.78 21.83
CA ASN A 297 15.33 5.05 21.56
C ASN A 297 15.67 5.14 20.07
N ARG A 298 14.71 4.96 19.17
CA ARG A 298 14.86 5.02 17.71
C ARG A 298 13.83 5.94 17.04
N ILE A 299 13.15 6.78 17.83
CA ILE A 299 12.21 7.78 17.27
C ILE A 299 12.95 8.67 16.28
N GLY A 300 12.33 8.90 15.12
CA GLY A 300 12.86 9.82 14.11
C GLY A 300 12.19 9.67 12.75
N LEU A 301 12.50 10.60 11.88
CA LEU A 301 12.09 10.52 10.47
C LEU A 301 12.72 9.28 9.85
N ILE A 302 11.93 8.60 9.03
CA ILE A 302 12.44 7.55 8.16
C ILE A 302 12.99 8.25 6.92
N SER A 303 14.13 8.91 7.10
CA SER A 303 14.86 9.54 6.03
C SER A 303 15.76 8.52 5.35
N GLU A 304 16.26 8.87 4.18
CA GLU A 304 17.28 8.13 3.47
C GLU A 304 18.43 7.81 4.41
N VAL A 305 18.79 6.53 4.49
CA VAL A 305 20.06 6.15 5.11
C VAL A 305 21.14 6.65 4.15
N LYS A 306 21.85 7.68 4.58
CA LYS A 306 23.05 8.13 3.88
C LYS A 306 24.09 7.04 3.84
#